data_102c0042f3f35a84444b95349f02a64f
#
_entry.id   102c0042f3f35a84444b95349f02a64f
#
_cell.length_a   1.000
_cell.length_b   1.000
_cell.length_c   1.000
_cell.angle_alpha   90.00
_cell.angle_beta   90.00
_cell.angle_gamma   90.00
#
_symmetry.space_group_name_H-M   'P 1'
#
loop_
_entity.id
_entity.type
_entity.pdbx_description
1 polymer ?
#
loop_
_entity_poly.entity_id
_entity_poly.type
_entity_poly.pdbx_seq_one_letter_code
_entity_poly.pdbx_strand_id
1 'polypeptide(L)'
;MRNPAPAHGGAVLEVSPLSGRAGIRVSGEIGVATRPSWEQALAGLARRHADVSYVELSRVDFVDVAGVSALAVTAMNLPGGRVVVEYPPPQLSRVLALFWPVLPGIEVAPR
;
A
#
# COMPACT_ATOMS: atom_id res chain seq x y z
N MET A 1 14.47 -20.54 20.48
CA MET A 1 15.40 -20.10 19.55
C MET A 1 14.89 -18.95 18.74
N ARG A 2 15.72 -18.08 18.55
CA ARG A 2 15.30 -16.93 17.90
C ARG A 2 15.55 -16.98 16.44
N ASN A 3 14.66 -16.49 15.72
CA ASN A 3 14.85 -16.42 14.31
C ASN A 3 15.86 -15.35 13.98
N PRO A 4 16.89 -15.66 13.27
CA PRO A 4 17.85 -14.63 12.90
C PRO A 4 17.20 -13.61 11.98
N ALA A 5 17.72 -12.43 12.05
CA ALA A 5 17.31 -11.41 11.09
C ALA A 5 17.56 -11.92 9.69
N PRO A 6 16.80 -11.48 8.73
CA PRO A 6 17.05 -11.85 7.36
C PRO A 6 18.46 -11.53 6.98
N ALA A 7 19.10 -12.49 6.41
CA ALA A 7 20.52 -12.44 6.22
C ALA A 7 20.98 -11.29 5.35
N HIS A 8 20.17 -10.85 4.47
CA HIS A 8 20.53 -9.80 3.56
C HIS A 8 19.90 -8.50 3.95
N GLY A 9 19.88 -8.26 5.22
CA GLY A 9 19.32 -7.08 5.73
C GLY A 9 17.92 -6.92 5.24
N GLY A 10 17.28 -8.02 5.12
CA GLY A 10 16.09 -8.12 4.42
C GLY A 10 15.15 -7.00 4.58
N ALA A 11 14.50 -6.72 3.54
CA ALA A 11 13.43 -5.77 3.54
C ALA A 11 12.38 -6.24 4.52
N VAL A 12 11.94 -5.34 5.35
CA VAL A 12 10.88 -5.58 6.31
C VAL A 12 9.78 -4.57 6.03
N LEU A 13 8.56 -5.05 6.05
CA LEU A 13 7.41 -4.18 5.92
C LEU A 13 6.62 -4.23 7.21
N GLU A 14 6.46 -3.08 7.83
CA GLU A 14 5.65 -2.95 9.02
C GLU A 14 4.33 -2.31 8.66
N VAL A 15 3.25 -2.91 9.11
CA VAL A 15 1.90 -2.42 8.83
C VAL A 15 1.16 -2.28 10.14
N SER A 16 0.55 -1.15 10.36
CA SER A 16 -0.25 -0.91 11.54
C SER A 16 -1.54 -0.18 11.18
N PRO A 17 -2.60 -0.38 11.95
CA PRO A 17 -3.85 0.34 11.68
C PRO A 17 -3.70 1.81 12.01
N LEU A 18 -4.42 2.64 11.28
CA LEU A 18 -4.50 4.05 11.60
C LEU A 18 -5.47 4.27 12.75
N SER A 19 -5.21 5.30 13.54
CA SER A 19 -6.12 5.73 14.59
C SER A 19 -7.15 6.68 14.03
N GLY A 20 -8.40 6.50 14.43
CA GLY A 20 -9.45 7.46 14.12
C GLY A 20 -10.02 7.40 12.72
N ARG A 21 -9.52 6.53 11.87
CA ARG A 21 -10.04 6.36 10.51
C ARG A 21 -9.65 4.99 9.98
N ALA A 22 -10.41 4.50 9.01
CA ALA A 22 -10.13 3.21 8.41
C ALA A 22 -8.89 3.31 7.53
N GLY A 23 -7.92 2.47 7.77
CA GLY A 23 -6.72 2.47 6.96
C GLY A 23 -5.52 1.90 7.65
N ILE A 24 -4.39 1.98 6.96
CA ILE A 24 -3.13 1.44 7.44
C ILE A 24 -2.02 2.44 7.24
N ARG A 25 -1.03 2.34 8.12
CA ARG A 25 0.26 2.98 7.94
C ARG A 25 1.28 1.91 7.63
N VAL A 26 2.08 2.16 6.61
CA VAL A 26 3.06 1.19 6.15
C VAL A 26 4.44 1.83 6.22
N SER A 27 5.42 1.04 6.64
CA SER A 27 6.80 1.49 6.78
C SER A 27 7.73 0.46 6.18
N GLY A 28 8.72 0.90 5.43
CA GLY A 28 9.74 0.03 4.85
C GLY A 28 9.77 0.10 3.34
N GLU A 29 10.00 -1.04 2.71
CA GLU A 29 10.08 -1.14 1.26
C GLU A 29 9.05 -2.12 0.75
N ILE A 30 8.36 -1.75 -0.31
CA ILE A 30 7.39 -2.62 -0.96
C ILE A 30 8.03 -3.17 -2.23
N GLY A 31 8.53 -4.38 -2.13
CA GLY A 31 9.22 -5.05 -3.22
C GLY A 31 8.99 -6.54 -3.18
N VAL A 32 9.82 -7.28 -3.90
CA VAL A 32 9.64 -8.74 -4.04
C VAL A 32 9.62 -9.43 -2.68
N ALA A 33 10.55 -9.07 -1.80
CA ALA A 33 10.68 -9.75 -0.51
C ALA A 33 9.54 -9.46 0.45
N THR A 34 8.88 -8.32 0.30
CA THR A 34 7.79 -7.91 1.19
C THR A 34 6.41 -8.05 0.56
N ARG A 35 6.35 -8.57 -0.66
CA ARG A 35 5.08 -8.67 -1.37
C ARG A 35 3.99 -9.40 -0.58
N PRO A 36 4.27 -10.53 0.07
CA PRO A 36 3.22 -11.21 0.82
C PRO A 36 2.64 -10.34 1.93
N SER A 37 3.48 -9.60 2.65
CA SER A 37 3.00 -8.70 3.70
C SER A 37 2.16 -7.56 3.13
N TRP A 38 2.58 -7.02 2.00
CA TRP A 38 1.85 -5.95 1.33
C TRP A 38 0.48 -6.42 0.86
N GLU A 39 0.44 -7.59 0.22
CA GLU A 39 -0.82 -8.16 -0.26
C GLU A 39 -1.77 -8.50 0.88
N GLN A 40 -1.25 -9.00 1.98
CA GLN A 40 -2.08 -9.25 3.16
C GLN A 40 -2.66 -7.97 3.72
N ALA A 41 -1.88 -6.91 3.76
CA ALA A 41 -2.35 -5.61 4.24
C ALA A 41 -3.49 -5.09 3.36
N LEU A 42 -3.34 -5.19 2.05
CA LEU A 42 -4.37 -4.75 1.11
C LEU A 42 -5.63 -5.61 1.20
N ALA A 43 -5.46 -6.91 1.37
CA ALA A 43 -6.61 -7.81 1.57
C ALA A 43 -7.36 -7.43 2.86
N GLY A 44 -6.64 -7.04 3.88
CA GLY A 44 -7.24 -6.57 5.13
C GLY A 44 -8.08 -5.32 4.92
N LEU A 45 -7.60 -4.39 4.10
CA LEU A 45 -8.38 -3.21 3.75
C LEU A 45 -9.68 -3.60 3.06
N ALA A 46 -9.59 -4.50 2.09
CA ALA A 46 -10.77 -4.92 1.33
C ALA A 46 -11.83 -5.56 2.23
N ARG A 47 -11.40 -6.31 3.23
CA ARG A 47 -12.33 -6.99 4.14
C ARG A 47 -13.09 -6.05 5.07
N ARG A 48 -12.60 -4.83 5.25
CA ARG A 48 -13.26 -3.88 6.16
C ARG A 48 -14.51 -3.24 5.58
N HIS A 49 -14.66 -3.26 4.28
CA HIS A 49 -15.83 -2.68 3.59
C HIS A 49 -16.06 -1.21 3.96
N ALA A 50 -14.99 -0.49 4.24
CA ALA A 50 -15.12 0.95 4.52
C ALA A 50 -15.36 1.71 3.23
N ASP A 51 -16.11 2.82 3.33
CA ASP A 51 -16.34 3.67 2.16
C ASP A 51 -15.05 4.32 1.68
N VAL A 52 -14.20 4.70 2.61
CA VAL A 52 -12.90 5.27 2.29
C VAL A 52 -11.84 4.57 3.15
N SER A 53 -10.82 4.08 2.50
CA SER A 53 -9.68 3.47 3.18
C SER A 53 -8.44 4.30 2.92
N TYR A 54 -7.69 4.59 3.97
CA TYR A 54 -6.48 5.41 3.87
C TYR A 54 -5.25 4.52 3.91
N VAL A 55 -4.30 4.79 3.02
CA VAL A 55 -3.01 4.11 3.00
C VAL A 55 -1.93 5.18 3.15
N GLU A 56 -1.33 5.22 4.32
CA GLU A 56 -0.35 6.25 4.66
C GLU A 56 1.04 5.69 4.45
N LEU A 57 1.79 6.28 3.55
CA LEU A 57 3.06 5.74 3.06
C LEU A 57 4.26 6.66 3.32
N SER A 58 4.13 7.59 4.28
CA SER A 58 5.21 8.55 4.53
C SER A 58 6.53 7.88 4.93
N ARG A 59 6.47 6.65 5.42
CA ARG A 59 7.66 5.91 5.84
C ARG A 59 8.03 4.79 4.88
N VAL A 60 7.47 4.81 3.68
CA VAL A 60 7.83 3.86 2.64
C VAL A 60 8.85 4.51 1.73
N ASP A 61 10.03 3.88 1.65
CA ASP A 61 11.14 4.41 0.87
C ASP A 61 11.06 4.04 -0.59
N PHE A 62 10.39 2.95 -0.89
CA PHE A 62 10.39 2.40 -2.24
C PHE A 62 9.18 1.52 -2.45
N VAL A 63 8.62 1.57 -3.65
CA VAL A 63 7.59 0.62 -4.09
C VAL A 63 7.87 0.25 -5.54
N ASP A 64 7.85 -1.06 -5.83
CA ASP A 64 8.07 -1.52 -7.20
C ASP A 64 6.74 -1.53 -7.98
N VAL A 65 6.85 -1.81 -9.28
CA VAL A 65 5.68 -1.80 -10.17
C VAL A 65 4.63 -2.80 -9.69
N ALA A 66 5.06 -3.98 -9.27
CA ALA A 66 4.13 -5.00 -8.79
C ALA A 66 3.41 -4.56 -7.53
N GLY A 67 4.08 -3.81 -6.65
CA GLY A 67 3.45 -3.26 -5.46
C GLY A 67 2.38 -2.24 -5.80
N VAL A 68 2.65 -1.38 -6.77
CA VAL A 68 1.64 -0.43 -7.24
C VAL A 68 0.49 -1.16 -7.91
N SER A 69 0.78 -2.19 -8.69
CA SER A 69 -0.26 -2.99 -9.34
C SER A 69 -1.20 -3.63 -8.31
N ALA A 70 -0.64 -4.17 -7.23
CA ALA A 70 -1.45 -4.77 -6.19
C ALA A 70 -2.40 -3.76 -5.56
N LEU A 71 -1.93 -2.54 -5.34
CA LEU A 71 -2.77 -1.46 -4.83
C LEU A 71 -3.88 -1.10 -5.81
N ALA A 72 -3.53 -0.97 -7.09
CA ALA A 72 -4.51 -0.63 -8.13
C ALA A 72 -5.59 -1.70 -8.25
N VAL A 73 -5.19 -2.98 -8.24
CA VAL A 73 -6.15 -4.08 -8.32
C VAL A 73 -7.06 -4.09 -7.09
N THR A 74 -6.51 -3.82 -5.91
CA THR A 74 -7.31 -3.74 -4.70
C THR A 74 -8.36 -2.62 -4.82
N ALA A 75 -7.96 -1.45 -5.30
CA ALA A 75 -8.88 -0.33 -5.46
C ALA A 75 -9.99 -0.66 -6.46
N MET A 76 -9.65 -1.35 -7.56
CA MET A 76 -10.64 -1.74 -8.55
C MET A 76 -11.65 -2.74 -8.00
N ASN A 77 -11.27 -3.52 -7.00
CA ASN A 77 -12.12 -4.56 -6.45
C ASN A 77 -12.87 -4.14 -5.19
N LEU A 78 -12.78 -2.88 -4.80
CA LEU A 78 -13.52 -2.37 -3.64
C LEU A 78 -14.89 -1.88 -4.11
N PRO A 79 -15.97 -2.61 -3.85
CA PRO A 79 -17.29 -2.21 -4.35
C PRO A 79 -17.74 -0.94 -3.63
N GLY A 80 -17.90 0.12 -4.40
CA GLY A 80 -18.36 1.39 -3.84
C GLY A 80 -17.37 2.09 -2.94
N GLY A 81 -16.16 1.53 -2.81
CA GLY A 81 -15.16 2.07 -1.93
C GLY A 81 -14.10 2.87 -2.66
N ARG A 82 -13.26 3.52 -1.88
CA ARG A 82 -12.23 4.38 -2.40
C ARG A 82 -10.99 4.28 -1.51
N VAL A 83 -9.82 4.30 -2.13
CA VAL A 83 -8.56 4.31 -1.43
C VAL A 83 -7.91 5.68 -1.59
N VAL A 84 -7.53 6.27 -0.47
CA VAL A 84 -6.79 7.53 -0.45
C VAL A 84 -5.36 7.23 -0.02
N VAL A 85 -4.41 7.48 -0.90
CA VAL A 85 -2.99 7.25 -0.64
C VAL A 85 -2.37 8.56 -0.19
N GLU A 86 -1.74 8.53 0.98
CA GLU A 86 -1.12 9.71 1.56
C GLU A 86 0.38 9.57 1.57
N TYR A 87 1.07 10.63 1.17
CA TYR A 87 2.54 10.72 1.18
C TYR A 87 3.22 9.54 0.48
N PRO A 88 2.82 9.23 -0.76
CA PRO A 88 3.45 8.11 -1.46
C PRO A 88 4.88 8.44 -1.87
N PRO A 89 5.72 7.41 -1.99
CA PRO A 89 7.02 7.62 -2.64
C PRO A 89 6.81 7.98 -4.12
N PRO A 90 7.75 8.69 -4.73
CA PRO A 90 7.57 9.17 -6.11
C PRO A 90 7.28 8.07 -7.13
N GLN A 91 7.80 6.88 -6.91
CA GLN A 91 7.58 5.76 -7.81
C GLN A 91 6.10 5.42 -7.95
N LEU A 92 5.35 5.51 -6.85
CA LEU A 92 3.95 5.13 -6.86
C LEU A 92 3.14 6.03 -7.80
N SER A 93 3.28 7.34 -7.64
CA SER A 93 2.53 8.28 -8.49
C SER A 93 2.93 8.14 -9.95
N ARG A 94 4.22 7.90 -10.20
CA ARG A 94 4.74 7.75 -11.54
C ARG A 94 4.19 6.51 -12.25
N VAL A 95 4.18 5.39 -11.53
CA VAL A 95 3.67 4.13 -12.09
C VAL A 95 2.17 4.21 -12.32
N LEU A 96 1.43 4.80 -11.38
CA LEU A 96 0.00 5.01 -11.59
C LEU A 96 -0.28 5.84 -12.83
N ALA A 97 0.46 6.93 -13.01
CA ALA A 97 0.25 7.77 -14.17
C ALA A 97 0.52 7.05 -15.48
N LEU A 98 1.48 6.13 -15.49
CA LEU A 98 1.83 5.39 -16.69
C LEU A 98 0.85 4.28 -17.03
N PHE A 99 0.44 3.51 -16.04
CA PHE A 99 -0.32 2.30 -16.29
C PHE A 99 -1.81 2.42 -15.98
N TRP A 100 -2.16 3.36 -15.12
CA TRP A 100 -3.56 3.58 -14.74
C TRP A 100 -3.84 5.08 -14.72
N PRO A 101 -3.77 5.74 -15.87
CA PRO A 101 -3.94 7.21 -15.91
C PRO A 101 -5.32 7.67 -15.46
N VAL A 102 -6.32 6.80 -15.61
CA VAL A 102 -7.66 7.06 -15.11
C VAL A 102 -8.08 5.83 -14.32
N LEU A 103 -8.02 5.89 -13.01
CA LEU A 103 -8.40 4.79 -12.16
C LEU A 103 -9.36 5.29 -11.09
N PRO A 104 -10.67 5.06 -11.28
CA PRO A 104 -11.63 5.43 -10.24
C PRO A 104 -11.37 4.58 -9.01
N GLY A 105 -11.64 5.15 -7.86
CA GLY A 105 -11.47 4.42 -6.61
C GLY A 105 -10.12 4.58 -5.95
N ILE A 106 -9.17 5.22 -6.62
CA ILE A 106 -7.91 5.56 -5.99
C ILE A 106 -7.65 7.05 -6.13
N GLU A 107 -7.18 7.63 -5.06
CA GLU A 107 -6.88 9.05 -5.02
C GLU A 107 -5.55 9.23 -4.31
N VAL A 108 -4.66 10.04 -4.88
CA VAL A 108 -3.41 10.40 -4.21
C VAL A 108 -3.62 11.76 -3.57
N ALA A 109 -3.56 11.79 -2.25
CA ALA A 109 -3.82 13.03 -1.52
C ALA A 109 -2.70 14.03 -1.77
N PRO A 110 -3.02 15.32 -1.88
CA PRO A 110 -1.99 16.35 -1.99
C PRO A 110 -1.22 16.44 -0.68
N ARG A 111 0.01 16.83 -0.79
CA ARG A 111 0.88 17.02 0.37
C ARG A 111 0.61 18.32 1.08
#